data_f36a2d6893805cfc7ea27e6087c786b1
#
_entry.id   f36a2d6893805cfc7ea27e6087c786b1
#
_cell.length_a   1.000
_cell.length_b   1.000
_cell.length_c   1.000
_cell.angle_alpha   90.00
_cell.angle_beta   90.00
_cell.angle_gamma   90.00
#
_symmetry.space_group_name_H-M   'P 1'
#
loop_
_entity.id
_entity.type
_entity.pdbx_description
1 polymer ?
#
loop_
_entity_poly.entity_id
_entity_poly.type
_entity_poly.pdbx_seq_one_letter_code
_entity_poly.pdbx_strand_id
1 'polypeptide(L)'
;MNLLKYMQILSFVLPVAFLSCSNDTIEDVHYTPQTKIGQKLLAGSETVARVYTDTSFVVALGVTETDVHFQKADSRSTHIFIIDIDLNEPGVSLEVGMPYDADVRNNFQRQTLTEMADYADRPWHRVAAMINADFWDVSTMDIRGPIHRNGVILKNSFIFKETLPQQALSFIALTKDNKMVIADSVEYRGMQYNLS
;
A
#
# COMPACT_ATOMS: atom_id res chain seq x y z
N MET A 1 -5.35 54.32 -76.24
CA MET A 1 -6.38 53.31 -75.87
C MET A 1 -5.72 52.36 -74.91
N ASN A 2 -5.80 52.62 -73.60
CA ASN A 2 -5.43 51.67 -72.54
C ASN A 2 -6.06 52.14 -71.25
N LEU A 3 -7.00 51.34 -70.75
CA LEU A 3 -7.69 51.55 -69.53
C LEU A 3 -6.79 51.13 -68.35
N LEU A 4 -6.39 52.05 -67.48
CA LEU A 4 -5.85 51.78 -66.19
C LEU A 4 -7.05 51.48 -65.23
N LYS A 5 -7.11 50.24 -64.81
CA LYS A 5 -8.03 49.86 -63.75
C LYS A 5 -7.41 50.25 -62.41
N TYR A 6 -8.10 51.12 -61.70
CA TYR A 6 -7.80 51.38 -60.27
C TYR A 6 -8.24 50.17 -59.41
N MET A 7 -7.24 49.61 -58.84
CA MET A 7 -7.50 48.57 -57.82
C MET A 7 -7.47 49.25 -56.45
N GLN A 8 -8.63 49.49 -55.90
CA GLN A 8 -8.77 49.96 -54.52
C GLN A 8 -8.47 48.79 -53.55
N ILE A 9 -7.38 48.94 -52.82
CA ILE A 9 -7.05 48.04 -51.69
C ILE A 9 -7.89 48.50 -50.52
N LEU A 10 -8.95 47.76 -50.25
CA LEU A 10 -9.77 47.91 -49.05
C LEU A 10 -9.01 47.30 -47.86
N SER A 11 -8.33 48.18 -47.08
CA SER A 11 -7.66 47.77 -45.86
C SER A 11 -8.69 47.42 -44.80
N PHE A 12 -8.91 46.13 -44.59
CA PHE A 12 -9.79 45.62 -43.53
C PHE A 12 -8.98 45.61 -42.21
N VAL A 13 -9.14 46.66 -41.41
CA VAL A 13 -8.62 46.71 -40.05
C VAL A 13 -9.52 45.83 -39.20
N LEU A 14 -9.05 44.62 -38.92
CA LEU A 14 -9.71 43.74 -37.97
C LEU A 14 -9.42 44.27 -36.54
N PRO A 15 -10.41 44.62 -35.73
CA PRO A 15 -10.16 44.89 -34.32
C PRO A 15 -9.78 43.57 -33.64
N VAL A 16 -8.52 43.45 -33.22
CA VAL A 16 -8.08 42.40 -32.33
C VAL A 16 -8.72 42.70 -30.98
N ALA A 17 -9.84 42.04 -30.71
CA ALA A 17 -10.40 41.99 -29.38
C ALA A 17 -9.39 41.23 -28.52
N PHE A 18 -8.67 41.94 -27.65
CA PHE A 18 -7.96 41.34 -26.55
C PHE A 18 -9.02 40.71 -25.65
N LEU A 19 -9.25 39.42 -25.84
CA LEU A 19 -9.89 38.61 -24.84
C LEU A 19 -8.96 38.65 -23.62
N SER A 20 -9.26 39.54 -22.69
CA SER A 20 -8.78 39.49 -21.34
C SER A 20 -9.08 38.08 -20.83
N CYS A 21 -8.03 37.24 -20.68
CA CYS A 21 -8.16 36.07 -19.83
C CYS A 21 -8.59 36.62 -18.47
N SER A 22 -9.86 36.48 -18.15
CA SER A 22 -10.30 36.54 -16.78
C SER A 22 -9.41 35.55 -16.06
N ASN A 23 -8.73 35.99 -14.99
CA ASN A 23 -8.21 35.10 -13.98
C ASN A 23 -9.45 34.37 -13.44
N ASP A 24 -9.86 33.31 -14.10
CA ASP A 24 -10.66 32.29 -13.46
C ASP A 24 -9.81 31.81 -12.30
N THR A 25 -10.08 32.32 -11.13
CA THR A 25 -9.69 31.69 -9.88
C THR A 25 -10.20 30.28 -10.04
N ILE A 26 -9.28 29.32 -10.31
CA ILE A 26 -9.59 27.91 -10.27
C ILE A 26 -10.11 27.73 -8.85
N GLU A 27 -11.45 27.68 -8.72
CA GLU A 27 -12.06 27.27 -7.47
C GLU A 27 -11.40 25.93 -7.16
N ASP A 28 -10.70 25.89 -6.04
CA ASP A 28 -10.01 24.70 -5.57
C ASP A 28 -11.13 23.68 -5.30
N VAL A 29 -11.46 22.88 -6.32
CA VAL A 29 -12.53 21.91 -6.25
C VAL A 29 -12.16 20.94 -5.14
N HIS A 30 -12.70 21.20 -3.97
CA HIS A 30 -12.52 20.35 -2.81
C HIS A 30 -13.10 18.98 -3.12
N TYR A 31 -12.23 18.02 -3.40
CA TYR A 31 -12.64 16.64 -3.53
C TYR A 31 -13.25 16.15 -2.21
N THR A 32 -14.44 15.59 -2.26
CA THR A 32 -15.10 14.96 -1.12
C THR A 32 -14.82 13.46 -1.17
N PRO A 33 -14.15 12.88 -0.16
CA PRO A 33 -13.86 11.46 -0.15
C PRO A 33 -15.12 10.60 -0.27
N GLN A 34 -15.07 9.61 -1.15
CA GLN A 34 -16.18 8.72 -1.45
C GLN A 34 -16.16 7.45 -0.57
N THR A 35 -14.96 7.03 -0.14
CA THR A 35 -14.79 5.84 0.70
C THR A 35 -14.88 6.20 2.18
N LYS A 36 -15.31 5.24 3.01
CA LYS A 36 -15.28 5.38 4.47
C LYS A 36 -13.88 5.64 5.00
N ILE A 37 -12.86 5.07 4.35
CA ILE A 37 -11.45 5.22 4.75
C ILE A 37 -10.98 6.64 4.42
N GLY A 38 -11.22 7.12 3.21
CA GLY A 38 -10.87 8.48 2.83
C GLY A 38 -11.53 9.53 3.73
N GLN A 39 -12.81 9.33 4.07
CA GLN A 39 -13.54 10.18 5.02
C GLN A 39 -12.91 10.15 6.42
N LYS A 40 -12.56 8.98 6.95
CA LYS A 40 -11.90 8.83 8.24
C LYS A 40 -10.51 9.47 8.27
N LEU A 41 -9.73 9.32 7.20
CA LEU A 41 -8.41 9.94 7.09
C LEU A 41 -8.51 11.45 7.13
N LEU A 42 -9.43 12.03 6.37
CA LEU A 42 -9.63 13.48 6.34
C LEU A 42 -10.15 14.03 7.69
N ALA A 43 -11.07 13.33 8.33
CA ALA A 43 -11.71 13.80 9.57
C ALA A 43 -10.89 13.52 10.83
N GLY A 44 -10.07 12.47 10.85
CA GLY A 44 -9.40 11.96 12.06
C GLY A 44 -7.90 12.17 12.11
N SER A 45 -7.28 12.74 11.08
CA SER A 45 -5.83 12.88 11.04
C SER A 45 -5.42 14.35 10.84
N GLU A 46 -4.78 14.94 11.85
CA GLU A 46 -4.16 16.26 11.73
C GLU A 46 -3.04 16.30 10.67
N THR A 47 -2.55 15.15 10.23
CA THR A 47 -1.50 15.04 9.23
C THR A 47 -2.01 15.04 7.81
N VAL A 48 -3.32 14.88 7.59
CA VAL A 48 -3.96 14.90 6.26
C VAL A 48 -4.63 16.24 6.04
N ALA A 49 -4.11 17.01 5.06
CA ALA A 49 -4.66 18.31 4.71
C ALA A 49 -5.87 18.18 3.75
N ARG A 50 -5.77 17.31 2.76
CA ARG A 50 -6.86 17.03 1.82
C ARG A 50 -6.71 15.67 1.15
N VAL A 51 -7.81 15.09 0.73
CA VAL A 51 -7.85 13.92 -0.15
C VAL A 51 -8.03 14.39 -1.59
N TYR A 52 -7.25 13.84 -2.53
CA TYR A 52 -7.37 14.13 -3.95
C TYR A 52 -8.31 13.16 -4.65
N THR A 53 -8.13 11.88 -4.36
CA THR A 53 -8.96 10.79 -4.90
C THR A 53 -8.99 9.65 -3.90
N ASP A 54 -10.08 8.90 -3.88
CA ASP A 54 -10.18 7.64 -3.19
C ASP A 54 -11.11 6.68 -3.94
N THR A 55 -10.72 5.42 -4.00
CA THR A 55 -11.47 4.38 -4.70
C THR A 55 -11.42 3.09 -3.90
N SER A 56 -12.52 2.34 -3.87
CA SER A 56 -12.57 1.03 -3.24
C SER A 56 -13.17 0.02 -4.20
N PHE A 57 -12.56 -1.17 -4.31
CA PHE A 57 -13.01 -2.23 -5.20
C PHE A 57 -12.73 -3.62 -4.61
N VAL A 58 -13.54 -4.59 -4.99
CA VAL A 58 -13.40 -5.98 -4.56
C VAL A 58 -12.30 -6.63 -5.40
N VAL A 59 -11.24 -7.09 -4.75
CA VAL A 59 -10.14 -7.85 -5.37
C VAL A 59 -10.49 -9.33 -5.49
N ALA A 60 -11.08 -9.88 -4.43
CA ALA A 60 -11.60 -11.23 -4.36
C ALA A 60 -12.73 -11.28 -3.35
N LEU A 61 -13.46 -12.39 -3.29
CA LEU A 61 -14.50 -12.58 -2.28
C LEU A 61 -13.89 -12.43 -0.87
N GLY A 62 -14.45 -11.54 -0.06
CA GLY A 62 -13.92 -11.22 1.27
C GLY A 62 -12.64 -10.36 1.29
N VAL A 63 -12.15 -9.88 0.14
CA VAL A 63 -10.96 -9.03 0.04
C VAL A 63 -11.26 -7.78 -0.75
N THR A 64 -11.10 -6.62 -0.11
CA THR A 64 -11.35 -5.31 -0.72
C THR A 64 -10.08 -4.46 -0.63
N GLU A 65 -9.73 -3.81 -1.73
CA GLU A 65 -8.69 -2.79 -1.76
C GLU A 65 -9.30 -1.39 -1.74
N THR A 66 -8.73 -0.52 -0.95
CA THR A 66 -9.02 0.91 -0.96
C THR A 66 -7.74 1.67 -1.23
N ASP A 67 -7.78 2.45 -2.29
CA ASP A 67 -6.71 3.30 -2.76
C ASP A 67 -7.04 4.74 -2.41
N VAL A 68 -6.14 5.43 -1.71
CA VAL A 68 -6.33 6.83 -1.29
C VAL A 68 -5.10 7.66 -1.62
N HIS A 69 -5.31 8.68 -2.44
CA HIS A 69 -4.31 9.69 -2.73
C HIS A 69 -4.63 10.97 -1.97
N PHE A 70 -3.70 11.46 -1.16
CA PHE A 70 -3.93 12.61 -0.30
C PHE A 70 -2.68 13.48 -0.14
N GLN A 71 -2.90 14.72 0.31
CA GLN A 71 -1.85 15.64 0.70
C GLN A 71 -1.71 15.67 2.22
N LYS A 72 -0.48 15.60 2.68
CA LYS A 72 -0.14 15.82 4.09
C LYS A 72 -0.14 17.31 4.44
N ALA A 73 -0.22 17.62 5.74
CA ALA A 73 -0.13 18.97 6.26
C ALA A 73 1.19 19.69 5.87
N ASP A 74 2.27 18.94 5.63
CA ASP A 74 3.55 19.45 5.14
C ASP A 74 3.62 19.61 3.61
N SER A 75 2.48 19.59 2.94
CA SER A 75 2.29 19.73 1.49
C SER A 75 2.80 18.55 0.65
N ARG A 76 3.33 17.48 1.25
CA ARG A 76 3.74 16.29 0.51
C ARG A 76 2.54 15.45 0.08
N SER A 77 2.58 14.99 -1.16
CA SER A 77 1.59 14.04 -1.68
C SER A 77 1.94 12.62 -1.24
N THR A 78 0.94 11.84 -0.91
CA THR A 78 1.10 10.46 -0.44
C THR A 78 -0.02 9.59 -1.01
N HIS A 79 0.35 8.38 -1.37
CA HIS A 79 -0.56 7.35 -1.86
C HIS A 79 -0.51 6.16 -0.90
N ILE A 80 -1.66 5.66 -0.49
CA ILE A 80 -1.77 4.47 0.35
C ILE A 80 -2.74 3.48 -0.26
N PHE A 81 -2.40 2.21 -0.12
CA PHE A 81 -3.23 1.07 -0.49
C PHE A 81 -3.60 0.34 0.79
N ILE A 82 -4.87 0.10 1.00
CA ILE A 82 -5.40 -0.56 2.19
C ILE A 82 -6.15 -1.80 1.75
N ILE A 83 -5.72 -2.94 2.26
CA ILE A 83 -6.40 -4.22 2.02
C ILE A 83 -7.22 -4.54 3.26
N ASP A 84 -8.52 -4.66 3.06
CA ASP A 84 -9.48 -5.12 4.07
C ASP A 84 -9.84 -6.58 3.78
N ILE A 85 -9.63 -7.45 4.77
CA ILE A 85 -9.77 -8.90 4.63
C ILE A 85 -10.78 -9.40 5.64
N ASP A 86 -11.89 -9.96 5.17
CA ASP A 86 -12.84 -10.68 6.02
C ASP A 86 -12.40 -12.14 6.23
N LEU A 87 -11.77 -12.39 7.38
CA LEU A 87 -11.31 -13.73 7.75
C LEU A 87 -12.46 -14.68 8.11
N ASN A 88 -13.71 -14.21 8.19
CA ASN A 88 -14.88 -15.08 8.36
C ASN A 88 -15.43 -15.57 7.01
N GLU A 89 -15.00 -14.98 5.89
CA GLU A 89 -15.41 -15.45 4.57
C GLU A 89 -14.79 -16.83 4.29
N PRO A 90 -15.60 -17.84 3.97
CA PRO A 90 -15.11 -19.19 3.68
C PRO A 90 -14.09 -19.18 2.53
N GLY A 91 -12.94 -19.80 2.75
CA GLY A 91 -11.86 -19.88 1.75
C GLY A 91 -10.92 -18.69 1.73
N VAL A 92 -11.10 -17.70 2.60
CA VAL A 92 -10.14 -16.61 2.80
C VAL A 92 -9.21 -16.96 3.95
N SER A 93 -7.90 -16.85 3.72
CA SER A 93 -6.87 -17.01 4.76
C SER A 93 -5.79 -15.95 4.62
N LEU A 94 -5.12 -15.67 5.73
CA LEU A 94 -3.90 -14.90 5.76
C LEU A 94 -2.73 -15.86 6.00
N GLU A 95 -1.72 -15.80 5.16
CA GLU A 95 -0.58 -16.71 5.21
C GLU A 95 0.75 -15.95 5.21
N VAL A 96 1.79 -16.59 5.74
CA VAL A 96 3.15 -16.09 5.64
C VAL A 96 3.73 -16.52 4.30
N GLY A 97 3.93 -15.56 3.39
CA GLY A 97 4.62 -15.78 2.13
C GLY A 97 6.12 -15.94 2.35
N MET A 98 6.73 -16.90 1.67
CA MET A 98 8.18 -17.14 1.68
C MET A 98 8.71 -17.13 0.25
N PRO A 99 9.98 -16.73 0.03
CA PRO A 99 10.59 -16.81 -1.29
C PRO A 99 10.47 -18.23 -1.87
N TYR A 100 10.05 -18.32 -3.12
CA TYR A 100 9.80 -19.58 -3.85
C TYR A 100 8.77 -20.50 -3.21
N ASP A 101 7.91 -19.95 -2.36
CA ASP A 101 6.94 -20.68 -1.52
C ASP A 101 7.57 -21.84 -0.73
N ALA A 102 8.83 -21.70 -0.35
CA ALA A 102 9.65 -22.74 0.26
C ALA A 102 9.86 -22.53 1.77
N ASP A 103 9.65 -23.59 2.55
CA ASP A 103 9.90 -23.61 3.99
C ASP A 103 11.41 -23.77 4.29
N VAL A 104 12.19 -22.77 3.91
CA VAL A 104 13.64 -22.78 4.11
C VAL A 104 13.98 -22.25 5.52
N ARG A 105 14.77 -23.01 6.25
CA ARG A 105 15.34 -22.60 7.53
C ARG A 105 16.71 -22.02 7.28
N ASN A 106 16.88 -20.74 7.59
CA ASN A 106 18.10 -19.98 7.33
C ASN A 106 18.39 -19.78 5.82
N ASN A 107 19.25 -18.83 5.49
CA ASN A 107 19.61 -18.51 4.11
C ASN A 107 18.40 -18.11 3.25
N PHE A 108 17.64 -17.12 3.72
CA PHE A 108 16.48 -16.58 3.01
C PHE A 108 16.94 -15.88 1.74
N GLN A 109 16.36 -16.28 0.62
CA GLN A 109 16.62 -15.65 -0.67
C GLN A 109 15.74 -14.41 -0.83
N ARG A 110 16.16 -13.49 -1.69
CA ARG A 110 15.34 -12.34 -2.06
C ARG A 110 14.45 -12.69 -3.22
N GLN A 111 13.22 -12.22 -3.12
CA GLN A 111 12.28 -12.26 -4.20
C GLN A 111 11.37 -11.04 -4.09
N THR A 112 10.92 -10.49 -5.20
CA THR A 112 9.88 -9.45 -5.19
C THR A 112 8.55 -10.02 -4.73
N LEU A 113 7.67 -9.18 -4.21
CA LEU A 113 6.33 -9.64 -3.79
C LEU A 113 5.56 -10.26 -4.96
N THR A 114 5.69 -9.69 -6.16
CA THR A 114 5.04 -10.23 -7.36
C THR A 114 5.53 -11.63 -7.69
N GLU A 115 6.86 -11.85 -7.69
CA GLU A 115 7.42 -13.18 -7.91
C GLU A 115 7.02 -14.17 -6.82
N MET A 116 6.98 -13.73 -5.55
CA MET A 116 6.51 -14.58 -4.44
C MET A 116 5.03 -14.95 -4.63
N ALA A 117 4.20 -13.99 -5.04
CA ALA A 117 2.80 -14.25 -5.34
C ALA A 117 2.65 -15.28 -6.46
N ASP A 118 3.40 -15.14 -7.55
CA ASP A 118 3.38 -16.08 -8.68
C ASP A 118 3.76 -17.52 -8.26
N TYR A 119 4.72 -17.65 -7.33
CA TYR A 119 5.09 -18.98 -6.81
C TYR A 119 4.04 -19.59 -5.87
N ALA A 120 3.38 -18.76 -5.07
CA ALA A 120 2.36 -19.20 -4.14
C ALA A 120 1.00 -19.45 -4.83
N ASP A 121 0.76 -18.78 -5.97
CA ASP A 121 -0.50 -18.87 -6.72
C ASP A 121 -0.60 -20.18 -7.49
N ARG A 122 -1.64 -20.95 -7.21
CA ARG A 122 -1.86 -22.27 -7.80
C ARG A 122 -3.36 -22.60 -7.83
N PRO A 123 -3.79 -23.61 -8.58
CA PRO A 123 -5.18 -24.04 -8.56
C PRO A 123 -5.68 -24.25 -7.12
N TRP A 124 -6.82 -23.66 -6.80
CA TRP A 124 -7.47 -23.70 -5.49
C TRP A 124 -6.75 -22.94 -4.35
N HIS A 125 -5.66 -22.23 -4.68
CA HIS A 125 -4.93 -21.38 -3.74
C HIS A 125 -4.47 -20.12 -4.47
N ARG A 126 -5.37 -19.12 -4.54
CA ARG A 126 -5.11 -17.87 -5.27
C ARG A 126 -4.61 -16.81 -4.33
N VAL A 127 -3.52 -16.15 -4.69
CA VAL A 127 -3.00 -15.00 -3.96
C VAL A 127 -3.77 -13.75 -4.40
N ALA A 128 -4.60 -13.21 -3.50
CA ALA A 128 -5.39 -12.01 -3.75
C ALA A 128 -4.60 -10.72 -3.51
N ALA A 129 -3.76 -10.72 -2.48
CA ALA A 129 -2.92 -9.57 -2.12
C ALA A 129 -1.67 -10.04 -1.36
N MET A 130 -0.61 -9.24 -1.39
CA MET A 130 0.63 -9.50 -0.65
C MET A 130 1.28 -8.20 -0.20
N ILE A 131 1.81 -8.19 1.02
CA ILE A 131 2.59 -7.09 1.58
C ILE A 131 3.89 -7.62 2.17
N ASN A 132 4.92 -6.77 2.25
CA ASN A 132 6.12 -7.12 3.01
C ASN A 132 5.86 -6.97 4.51
N ALA A 133 6.22 -7.98 5.28
CA ALA A 133 5.85 -8.07 6.69
C ALA A 133 7.03 -7.88 7.66
N ASP A 134 8.26 -8.08 7.25
CA ASP A 134 9.41 -7.98 8.16
C ASP A 134 10.56 -7.17 7.55
N PHE A 135 11.39 -6.65 8.45
CA PHE A 135 12.67 -6.04 8.11
C PHE A 135 13.75 -7.13 7.95
N TRP A 136 14.71 -6.86 7.12
CA TRP A 136 15.83 -7.74 6.86
C TRP A 136 17.15 -6.99 6.94
N ASP A 137 18.21 -7.69 7.28
CA ASP A 137 19.55 -7.14 7.32
C ASP A 137 20.15 -7.15 5.91
N VAL A 138 20.54 -5.97 5.42
CA VAL A 138 21.06 -5.83 4.04
C VAL A 138 22.42 -6.50 3.84
N SER A 139 23.17 -6.75 4.90
CA SER A 139 24.49 -7.35 4.84
C SER A 139 24.48 -8.87 4.90
N THR A 140 23.59 -9.43 5.71
CA THR A 140 23.47 -10.89 5.91
C THR A 140 22.34 -11.51 5.13
N MET A 141 21.41 -10.71 4.62
CA MET A 141 20.16 -11.13 3.98
C MET A 141 19.18 -11.82 4.95
N ASP A 142 19.46 -11.79 6.23
CA ASP A 142 18.61 -12.40 7.22
C ASP A 142 17.40 -11.53 7.56
N ILE A 143 16.27 -12.16 7.72
CA ILE A 143 15.05 -11.54 8.26
C ILE A 143 15.28 -11.25 9.74
N ARG A 144 14.80 -10.09 10.23
CA ARG A 144 15.12 -9.66 11.60
C ARG A 144 14.31 -10.38 12.67
N GLY A 145 13.06 -10.70 12.41
CA GLY A 145 12.18 -11.33 13.37
C GLY A 145 12.08 -12.85 13.24
N PRO A 146 11.42 -13.51 14.20
CA PRO A 146 11.08 -14.92 14.10
C PRO A 146 9.97 -15.14 13.06
N ILE A 147 10.03 -16.24 12.35
CA ILE A 147 9.04 -16.64 11.37
C ILE A 147 8.52 -18.04 11.67
N HIS A 148 7.20 -18.15 11.68
CA HIS A 148 6.48 -19.41 11.77
C HIS A 148 5.52 -19.50 10.59
N ARG A 149 5.48 -20.64 9.96
CA ARG A 149 4.57 -20.93 8.86
C ARG A 149 4.03 -22.35 9.01
N ASN A 150 2.70 -22.48 8.95
CA ASN A 150 2.02 -23.79 9.02
C ASN A 150 2.46 -24.66 10.23
N GLY A 151 2.70 -24.03 11.38
CA GLY A 151 3.20 -24.73 12.57
C GLY A 151 4.69 -25.09 12.55
N VAL A 152 5.40 -24.73 11.49
CA VAL A 152 6.84 -24.92 11.36
C VAL A 152 7.59 -23.64 11.72
N ILE A 153 8.60 -23.77 12.55
CA ILE A 153 9.51 -22.66 12.87
C ILE A 153 10.57 -22.57 11.78
N LEU A 154 10.50 -21.52 10.99
CA LEU A 154 11.48 -21.24 9.94
C LEU A 154 12.66 -20.43 10.49
N LYS A 155 12.38 -19.53 11.41
CA LYS A 155 13.39 -18.76 12.14
C LYS A 155 12.94 -18.55 13.58
N ASN A 156 13.84 -18.72 14.53
CA ASN A 156 13.58 -18.70 15.97
C ASN A 156 14.41 -17.64 16.71
N SER A 157 14.86 -16.60 16.04
CA SER A 157 15.72 -15.61 16.65
C SER A 157 15.44 -14.21 16.13
N PHE A 158 15.79 -13.21 16.95
CA PHE A 158 15.87 -11.83 16.53
C PHE A 158 17.31 -11.45 16.24
N ILE A 159 17.52 -10.65 15.20
CA ILE A 159 18.79 -9.96 14.99
C ILE A 159 18.70 -8.64 15.72
N PHE A 160 19.33 -8.56 16.91
CA PHE A 160 19.48 -7.31 17.62
C PHE A 160 20.86 -6.71 17.29
N LYS A 161 20.87 -5.40 17.03
CA LYS A 161 22.11 -4.64 17.22
C LYS A 161 22.23 -4.39 18.72
N GLU A 162 23.41 -4.67 19.29
CA GLU A 162 23.73 -4.50 20.71
C GLU A 162 23.42 -3.09 21.26
N THR A 163 23.26 -2.11 20.38
CA THR A 163 22.99 -0.71 20.71
C THR A 163 21.51 -0.36 20.87
N LEU A 164 20.59 -1.27 20.56
CA LEU A 164 19.17 -1.01 20.75
C LEU A 164 18.74 -1.64 22.08
N PRO A 165 18.18 -0.84 23.01
CA PRO A 165 17.58 -1.42 24.21
C PRO A 165 16.53 -2.46 23.79
N GLN A 166 16.31 -3.47 24.60
CA GLN A 166 15.25 -4.45 24.39
C GLN A 166 13.94 -3.67 24.30
N GLN A 167 13.54 -3.32 23.09
CA GLN A 167 12.26 -2.68 22.85
C GLN A 167 11.19 -3.74 22.97
N ALA A 168 10.10 -3.35 23.55
CA ALA A 168 8.88 -4.14 23.51
C ALA A 168 8.57 -4.50 22.06
N LEU A 169 8.52 -5.78 21.77
CA LEU A 169 8.27 -6.29 20.43
C LEU A 169 6.78 -6.48 20.24
N SER A 170 6.32 -6.13 19.06
CA SER A 170 4.97 -6.47 18.61
C SER A 170 5.03 -7.64 17.65
N PHE A 171 4.03 -8.50 17.67
CA PHE A 171 3.90 -9.55 16.66
C PHE A 171 2.47 -9.67 16.16
N ILE A 172 2.34 -10.23 14.97
CA ILE A 172 1.09 -10.63 14.38
C ILE A 172 1.10 -12.14 14.24
N ALA A 173 0.04 -12.79 14.70
CA ALA A 173 -0.15 -14.22 14.54
C ALA A 173 -1.55 -14.53 14.03
N LEU A 174 -1.66 -15.58 13.24
CA LEU A 174 -2.93 -16.15 12.83
C LEU A 174 -3.10 -17.50 13.51
N THR A 175 -4.24 -17.68 14.18
CA THR A 175 -4.58 -18.94 14.84
C THR A 175 -5.14 -19.95 13.84
N LYS A 176 -5.22 -21.23 14.23
CA LYS A 176 -5.78 -22.30 13.38
C LYS A 176 -7.26 -22.08 13.03
N ASP A 177 -7.98 -21.34 13.85
CA ASP A 177 -9.38 -20.96 13.64
C ASP A 177 -9.52 -19.61 12.93
N ASN A 178 -8.49 -19.23 12.19
CA ASN A 178 -8.44 -18.03 11.32
C ASN A 178 -8.66 -16.70 12.06
N LYS A 179 -8.24 -16.62 13.33
CA LYS A 179 -8.30 -15.39 14.11
C LYS A 179 -6.96 -14.70 14.14
N MET A 180 -6.96 -13.40 13.89
CA MET A 180 -5.77 -12.58 14.03
C MET A 180 -5.53 -12.21 15.49
N VAL A 181 -4.28 -12.36 15.92
CA VAL A 181 -3.78 -11.90 17.22
C VAL A 181 -2.67 -10.88 16.97
N ILE A 182 -2.84 -9.71 17.53
CA ILE A 182 -1.79 -8.68 17.58
C ILE A 182 -1.45 -8.49 19.04
N ALA A 183 -0.17 -8.62 19.40
CA ALA A 183 0.31 -8.42 20.75
C ALA A 183 1.47 -7.45 20.79
N ASP A 184 1.41 -6.53 21.75
CA ASP A 184 2.45 -5.54 22.03
C ASP A 184 3.21 -5.91 23.29
N SER A 185 4.40 -5.34 23.44
CA SER A 185 5.23 -5.50 24.64
C SER A 185 5.57 -6.96 24.95
N VAL A 186 5.83 -7.74 23.90
CA VAL A 186 6.18 -9.16 24.03
C VAL A 186 7.64 -9.30 24.44
N GLU A 187 7.89 -9.92 25.58
CA GLU A 187 9.23 -10.29 25.99
C GLU A 187 9.62 -11.61 25.31
N TYR A 188 10.65 -11.57 24.47
CA TYR A 188 11.19 -12.75 23.85
C TYR A 188 12.18 -13.44 24.78
N ARG A 189 11.79 -14.58 25.33
CA ARG A 189 12.63 -15.39 26.26
C ARG A 189 13.27 -16.61 25.58
N GLY A 190 13.33 -16.63 24.27
CA GLY A 190 13.62 -17.84 23.51
C GLY A 190 12.39 -18.75 23.48
N MET A 191 11.89 -19.06 22.29
CA MET A 191 10.67 -19.87 22.20
C MET A 191 10.97 -21.29 22.60
N GLN A 192 10.52 -21.71 23.79
CA GLN A 192 10.33 -23.09 24.13
C GLN A 192 8.95 -23.51 23.68
N TYR A 193 8.90 -24.39 22.69
CA TYR A 193 7.62 -24.99 22.27
C TYR A 193 7.38 -26.26 23.08
N ASN A 194 6.33 -26.25 23.85
CA ASN A 194 5.68 -27.50 24.24
C ASN A 194 4.66 -27.81 23.15
N LEU A 195 5.05 -28.65 22.22
CA LEU A 195 4.10 -29.32 21.34
C LEU A 195 3.41 -30.39 22.19
N SER A 196 2.22 -30.07 22.72
CA SER A 196 1.30 -31.04 23.27
C SER A 196 0.32 -31.47 22.19
#